data_5e81a113d4b02e7dbc006c88cb718163
#
_entry.id   5e81a113d4b02e7dbc006c88cb718163
#
_cell.length_a   1.000
_cell.length_b   1.000
_cell.length_c   1.000
_cell.angle_alpha   90.00
_cell.angle_beta   90.00
_cell.angle_gamma   90.00
#
_symmetry.space_group_name_H-M   'P 1'
#
loop_
_entity.id
_entity.type
_entity.pdbx_description
1 polymer ?
#
loop_
_entity_poly.entity_id
_entity_poly.type
_entity_poly.pdbx_seq_one_letter_code
_entity_poly.pdbx_strand_id
1 'polypeptide(L)'
;MMFKKKIKRICIIGAGWYGCHIGYKLIKHGHDVTIFEKNKNIFQGSSGFNQFRLHTGFHYPRSDITIKETKNNYKRFIEEYKNYFFIPPKNIYCIAQKKSLIDFNTYLKILK
;
A
#
# COMPACT_ATOMS: atom_id res chain seq x y z
N MET A 1 -10.83 7.43 -35.93
CA MET A 1 -9.83 6.37 -36.16
C MET A 1 -9.53 5.69 -34.82
N MET A 2 -10.09 4.50 -34.55
CA MET A 2 -9.83 3.78 -33.30
C MET A 2 -8.47 3.10 -33.43
N PHE A 3 -7.46 3.60 -32.69
CA PHE A 3 -6.19 2.90 -32.58
C PHE A 3 -6.41 1.54 -31.90
N LYS A 4 -6.25 0.44 -32.62
CA LYS A 4 -6.24 -0.90 -32.03
C LYS A 4 -5.13 -0.96 -30.98
N LYS A 5 -5.50 -1.07 -29.71
CA LYS A 5 -4.56 -1.17 -28.60
C LYS A 5 -3.71 -2.43 -28.79
N LYS A 6 -2.40 -2.27 -28.97
CA LYS A 6 -1.49 -3.41 -29.20
C LYS A 6 -1.38 -4.24 -27.94
N ILE A 7 -1.85 -5.48 -27.97
CA ILE A 7 -1.64 -6.44 -26.88
C ILE A 7 -0.14 -6.76 -26.78
N LYS A 8 0.40 -6.70 -25.58
CA LYS A 8 1.80 -7.04 -25.28
C LYS A 8 1.83 -8.28 -24.39
N ARG A 9 2.84 -9.12 -24.60
CA ARG A 9 3.24 -10.16 -23.65
C ARG A 9 4.22 -9.56 -22.66
N ILE A 10 3.92 -9.65 -21.37
CA ILE A 10 4.67 -8.98 -20.29
C ILE A 10 5.04 -10.03 -19.26
N CYS A 11 6.31 -10.04 -18.89
CA CYS A 11 6.84 -10.87 -17.84
C CYS A 11 7.10 -10.00 -16.60
N ILE A 12 6.63 -10.45 -15.42
CA ILE A 12 6.88 -9.82 -14.12
C ILE A 12 7.67 -10.80 -13.28
N ILE A 13 8.76 -10.33 -12.68
CA ILE A 13 9.58 -11.11 -11.75
C ILE A 13 9.22 -10.74 -10.32
N GLY A 14 8.68 -11.71 -9.58
CA GLY A 14 8.26 -11.58 -8.21
C GLY A 14 6.76 -11.33 -8.04
N ALA A 15 6.11 -12.17 -7.21
CA ALA A 15 4.69 -12.11 -6.88
C ALA A 15 4.45 -11.52 -5.48
N GLY A 16 5.19 -10.48 -5.10
CA GLY A 16 4.88 -9.61 -3.97
C GLY A 16 3.72 -8.66 -4.32
N TRP A 17 3.39 -7.75 -3.41
CA TRP A 17 2.28 -6.80 -3.60
C TRP A 17 2.37 -6.05 -4.94
N TYR A 18 3.54 -5.47 -5.23
CA TYR A 18 3.72 -4.68 -6.46
C TYR A 18 3.59 -5.54 -7.73
N GLY A 19 4.21 -6.73 -7.76
CA GLY A 19 4.11 -7.62 -8.92
C GLY A 19 2.69 -8.05 -9.20
N CYS A 20 1.93 -8.45 -8.17
CA CYS A 20 0.52 -8.82 -8.29
C CYS A 20 -0.35 -7.62 -8.70
N HIS A 21 -0.16 -6.44 -8.09
CA HIS A 21 -0.92 -5.23 -8.42
C HIS A 21 -0.68 -4.79 -9.88
N ILE A 22 0.58 -4.72 -10.30
CA ILE A 22 0.94 -4.33 -11.67
C ILE A 22 0.38 -5.34 -12.67
N GLY A 23 0.54 -6.65 -12.39
CA GLY A 23 0.02 -7.72 -13.22
C GLY A 23 -1.49 -7.62 -13.39
N TYR A 24 -2.22 -7.45 -12.31
CA TYR A 24 -3.67 -7.24 -12.32
C TYR A 24 -4.08 -6.03 -13.19
N LYS A 25 -3.42 -4.89 -13.02
CA LYS A 25 -3.69 -3.70 -13.84
C LYS A 25 -3.42 -3.95 -15.32
N LEU A 26 -2.32 -4.59 -15.65
CA LEU A 26 -1.95 -4.88 -17.05
C LEU A 26 -2.93 -5.85 -17.70
N ILE A 27 -3.40 -6.87 -16.99
CA ILE A 27 -4.44 -7.78 -17.46
C ILE A 27 -5.75 -7.03 -17.70
N LYS A 28 -6.17 -6.17 -16.78
CA LYS A 28 -7.35 -5.30 -16.99
C LYS A 28 -7.20 -4.37 -18.21
N HIS A 29 -6.00 -4.04 -18.59
CA HIS A 29 -5.71 -3.28 -19.80
C HIS A 29 -5.59 -4.14 -21.07
N GLY A 30 -5.85 -5.45 -20.98
CA GLY A 30 -5.89 -6.37 -22.11
C GLY A 30 -4.50 -6.88 -22.53
N HIS A 31 -3.49 -6.81 -21.67
CA HIS A 31 -2.19 -7.40 -21.93
C HIS A 31 -2.14 -8.86 -21.46
N ASP A 32 -1.26 -9.65 -22.08
CA ASP A 32 -0.93 -11.02 -21.67
C ASP A 32 0.21 -10.96 -20.65
N VAL A 33 -0.03 -11.43 -19.42
CA VAL A 33 0.90 -11.26 -18.29
C VAL A 33 1.26 -12.59 -17.67
N THR A 34 2.54 -12.84 -17.55
CA THR A 34 3.10 -13.98 -16.80
C THR A 34 3.90 -13.46 -15.62
N ILE A 35 3.62 -13.97 -14.41
CA ILE A 35 4.37 -13.63 -13.19
C ILE A 35 5.21 -14.84 -12.78
N PHE A 36 6.52 -14.64 -12.62
CA PHE A 36 7.45 -15.64 -12.11
C PHE A 36 7.75 -15.36 -10.64
N GLU A 37 7.53 -16.36 -9.79
CA GLU A 37 7.81 -16.29 -8.36
C GLU A 37 8.72 -17.45 -7.96
N LYS A 38 9.75 -17.16 -7.16
CA LYS A 38 10.70 -18.17 -6.71
C LYS A 38 10.15 -19.07 -5.60
N ASN A 39 9.18 -18.59 -4.84
CA ASN A 39 8.54 -19.31 -3.76
C ASN A 39 7.29 -20.06 -4.27
N LYS A 40 6.78 -21.00 -3.47
CA LYS A 40 5.59 -21.80 -3.83
C LYS A 40 4.31 -20.96 -3.94
N ASN A 41 4.22 -19.86 -3.17
CA ASN A 41 3.04 -18.98 -3.11
C ASN A 41 3.42 -17.53 -3.29
N ILE A 42 2.43 -16.72 -3.65
CA ILE A 42 2.55 -15.26 -3.69
C ILE A 42 2.72 -14.69 -2.26
N PHE A 43 3.24 -13.48 -2.15
CA PHE A 43 3.41 -12.71 -0.90
C PHE A 43 4.34 -13.36 0.14
N GLN A 44 5.20 -14.29 -0.22
CA GLN A 44 6.13 -14.94 0.72
C GLN A 44 7.41 -14.11 1.01
N GLY A 45 7.52 -12.88 0.53
CA GLY A 45 8.53 -11.91 0.88
C GLY A 45 7.99 -10.81 1.82
N SER A 46 8.56 -9.62 1.76
CA SER A 46 8.19 -8.45 2.59
C SER A 46 6.68 -8.17 2.61
N SER A 47 5.97 -8.45 1.53
CA SER A 47 4.52 -8.25 1.44
C SER A 47 3.71 -9.18 2.35
N GLY A 48 4.26 -10.33 2.73
CA GLY A 48 3.59 -11.28 3.63
C GLY A 48 4.01 -11.15 5.10
N PHE A 49 5.09 -10.40 5.38
CA PHE A 49 5.66 -10.26 6.72
C PHE A 49 5.57 -8.82 7.25
N ASN A 50 4.48 -8.12 6.96
CA ASN A 50 4.19 -6.79 7.47
C ASN A 50 2.93 -6.78 8.34
N GLN A 51 2.61 -5.63 8.91
CA GLN A 51 1.46 -5.49 9.81
C GLN A 51 0.09 -5.46 9.08
N PHE A 52 0.04 -5.53 7.75
CA PHE A 52 -1.17 -5.43 6.92
C PHE A 52 -2.05 -4.23 7.29
N ARG A 53 -1.43 -3.13 7.68
CA ARG A 53 -2.12 -1.97 8.22
C ARG A 53 -2.15 -0.85 7.19
N LEU A 54 -3.35 -0.42 6.83
CA LEU A 54 -3.56 0.79 6.05
C LEU A 54 -3.81 1.96 7.02
N HIS A 55 -3.10 3.07 6.82
CA HIS A 55 -3.19 4.25 7.69
C HIS A 55 -3.02 5.56 6.90
N THR A 56 -3.38 6.68 7.52
CA THR A 56 -3.37 8.02 6.90
C THR A 56 -2.08 8.81 7.18
N GLY A 57 -0.99 8.15 7.52
CA GLY A 57 0.30 8.80 7.74
C GLY A 57 0.63 9.13 9.20
N PHE A 58 -0.19 8.74 10.15
CA PHE A 58 0.02 9.04 11.58
C PHE A 58 1.32 8.44 12.17
N HIS A 59 1.99 7.52 11.46
CA HIS A 59 3.32 7.03 11.81
C HIS A 59 4.47 7.99 11.46
N TYR A 60 4.19 9.05 10.70
CA TYR A 60 5.20 9.97 10.18
C TYR A 60 5.04 11.40 10.68
N PRO A 61 4.91 11.64 12.00
CA PRO A 61 4.58 12.98 12.54
C PRO A 61 5.65 14.04 12.25
N ARG A 62 6.84 13.65 11.80
CA ARG A 62 7.95 14.55 11.47
C ARG A 62 8.07 14.88 9.98
N SER A 63 7.11 14.47 9.16
CA SER A 63 7.14 14.67 7.71
C SER A 63 5.76 15.00 7.17
N ASP A 64 5.47 16.27 7.01
CA ASP A 64 4.22 16.77 6.42
C ASP A 64 4.01 16.25 5.00
N ILE A 65 5.10 16.15 4.22
CA ILE A 65 5.06 15.62 2.85
C ILE A 65 4.56 14.18 2.87
N THR A 66 5.15 13.34 3.72
CA THR A 66 4.76 11.92 3.82
C THR A 66 3.33 11.75 4.33
N ILE A 67 2.89 12.60 5.28
CA ILE A 67 1.49 12.59 5.76
C ILE A 67 0.54 12.92 4.62
N LYS A 68 0.80 13.98 3.84
CA LYS A 68 -0.03 14.41 2.71
C LYS A 68 -0.11 13.34 1.63
N GLU A 69 1.03 12.79 1.23
CA GLU A 69 1.10 11.72 0.23
C GLU A 69 0.34 10.47 0.69
N THR A 70 0.53 10.08 1.95
CA THR A 70 -0.16 8.90 2.52
C THR A 70 -1.68 9.12 2.57
N LYS A 71 -2.14 10.31 2.98
CA LYS A 71 -3.58 10.66 2.97
C LYS A 71 -4.18 10.61 1.57
N ASN A 72 -3.48 11.13 0.57
CA ASN A 72 -3.93 11.12 -0.82
C ASN A 72 -3.99 9.69 -1.39
N ASN A 73 -2.97 8.90 -1.13
CA ASN A 73 -2.88 7.51 -1.58
C ASN A 73 -3.87 6.59 -0.85
N TYR A 74 -4.19 6.89 0.41
CA TYR A 74 -5.16 6.17 1.22
C TYR A 74 -6.54 6.12 0.55
N LYS A 75 -7.06 7.26 0.09
CA LYS A 75 -8.36 7.34 -0.59
C LYS A 75 -8.38 6.47 -1.86
N ARG A 76 -7.35 6.62 -2.70
CA ARG A 76 -7.21 5.83 -3.93
C ARG A 76 -7.13 4.33 -3.66
N PHE A 77 -6.41 3.94 -2.61
CA PHE A 77 -6.28 2.54 -2.22
C PHE A 77 -7.63 1.97 -1.75
N ILE A 78 -8.37 2.71 -0.92
CA ILE A 78 -9.70 2.29 -0.46
C ILE A 78 -10.67 2.12 -1.63
N GLU A 79 -10.70 3.04 -2.57
CA GLU A 79 -11.54 2.95 -3.77
C GLU A 79 -11.22 1.70 -4.60
N GLU A 80 -9.93 1.41 -4.78
CA GLU A 80 -9.48 0.26 -5.57
C GLU A 80 -9.75 -1.09 -4.89
N TYR A 81 -9.59 -1.16 -3.56
CA TYR A 81 -9.54 -2.41 -2.80
C TYR A 81 -10.62 -2.51 -1.71
N LYS A 82 -11.73 -1.77 -1.84
CA LYS A 82 -12.79 -1.63 -0.82
C LYS A 82 -13.32 -2.97 -0.24
N ASN A 83 -13.22 -4.06 -1.00
CA ASN A 83 -13.73 -5.36 -0.59
C ASN A 83 -12.68 -6.24 0.12
N TYR A 84 -11.44 -5.74 0.28
CA TYR A 84 -10.31 -6.55 0.75
C TYR A 84 -9.71 -6.07 2.06
N PHE A 85 -10.38 -5.18 2.76
CA PHE A 85 -9.95 -4.74 4.10
C PHE A 85 -11.17 -4.62 5.03
N PHE A 86 -10.90 -4.68 6.33
CA PHE A 86 -11.90 -4.38 7.33
C PHE A 86 -11.44 -3.22 8.21
N ILE A 87 -12.40 -2.49 8.79
CA ILE A 87 -12.12 -1.38 9.70
C ILE A 87 -12.25 -1.92 11.12
N PRO A 88 -11.16 -1.98 11.91
CA PRO A 88 -11.26 -2.43 13.29
C PRO A 88 -12.09 -1.43 14.11
N PRO A 89 -12.89 -1.91 15.05
CA PRO A 89 -13.75 -1.05 15.89
C PRO A 89 -12.94 -0.09 16.78
N LYS A 90 -11.68 -0.44 17.06
CA LYS A 90 -10.77 0.38 17.86
C LYS A 90 -9.34 0.24 17.34
N ASN A 91 -8.66 1.38 17.19
CA ASN A 91 -7.23 1.43 16.91
C ASN A 91 -6.55 2.26 17.99
N ILE A 92 -5.51 1.70 18.63
CA ILE A 92 -4.74 2.37 19.68
C ILE A 92 -3.33 2.62 19.15
N TYR A 93 -2.91 3.87 19.21
CA TYR A 93 -1.54 4.27 18.88
C TYR A 93 -0.89 4.90 20.10
N CYS A 94 0.22 4.30 20.56
CA CYS A 94 0.92 4.74 21.76
C CYS A 94 2.22 5.45 21.40
N ILE A 95 2.47 6.59 22.03
CA ILE A 95 3.76 7.27 21.97
C ILE A 95 4.60 6.80 23.18
N ALA A 96 5.81 6.34 22.92
CA ALA A 96 6.70 5.89 23.97
C ALA A 96 7.02 7.06 24.94
N GLN A 97 6.91 6.80 26.23
CA GLN A 97 7.15 7.80 27.26
C GLN A 97 8.64 8.20 27.34
N LYS A 98 9.55 7.26 27.05
CA LYS A 98 11.00 7.47 27.03
C LYS A 98 11.55 7.15 25.65
N LYS A 99 12.61 7.85 25.25
CA LYS A 99 13.31 7.67 23.97
C LYS A 99 12.48 7.94 22.72
N SER A 100 11.28 8.50 22.83
CA SER A 100 10.55 9.03 21.67
C SER A 100 11.17 10.36 21.22
N LEU A 101 11.23 10.59 19.92
CA LEU A 101 11.73 11.85 19.34
C LEU A 101 10.72 12.98 19.42
N ILE A 102 9.46 12.67 19.75
CA ILE A 102 8.40 13.63 20.03
C ILE A 102 7.59 13.16 21.23
N ASP A 103 7.09 14.11 22.02
CA ASP A 103 6.16 13.82 23.11
C ASP A 103 4.70 13.73 22.61
N PHE A 104 3.83 13.26 23.46
CA PHE A 104 2.41 13.06 23.14
C PHE A 104 1.69 14.35 22.73
N ASN A 105 1.95 15.46 23.41
CA ASN A 105 1.28 16.74 23.13
C ASN A 105 1.72 17.30 21.77
N THR A 106 2.99 17.22 21.45
CA THR A 106 3.53 17.60 20.14
C THR A 106 2.92 16.72 19.05
N TYR A 107 2.85 15.41 19.26
CA TYR A 107 2.21 14.48 18.32
C TYR A 107 0.75 14.84 18.05
N LEU A 108 -0.04 15.14 19.08
CA LEU A 108 -1.44 15.55 18.92
C LEU A 108 -1.60 16.86 18.13
N LYS A 109 -0.68 17.83 18.33
CA LYS A 109 -0.71 19.10 17.55
C LYS A 109 -0.44 18.88 16.08
N ILE A 110 0.44 17.94 15.72
CA ILE A 110 0.78 17.64 14.32
C ILE A 110 -0.38 16.93 13.60
N LEU A 111 -1.17 16.14 14.30
CA LEU A 111 -2.27 15.38 13.70
C LEU A 111 -3.59 16.14 13.59
N LYS A 112 -3.73 17.30 14.23
CA LYS A 112 -4.88 18.20 14.10
C LYS A 112 -4.82 19.00 12.78
#